data_1d80c26f2de6e4168fc2a5afc2c85f8e
#
_entry.id   1d80c26f2de6e4168fc2a5afc2c85f8e
#
_cell.length_a   1.000
_cell.length_b   1.000
_cell.length_c   1.000
_cell.angle_alpha   90.00
_cell.angle_beta   90.00
_cell.angle_gamma   90.00
#
_symmetry.space_group_name_H-M   'P 1'
#
loop_
_entity.id
_entity.type
_entity.pdbx_description
1 polymer ?
#
loop_
_entity_poly.entity_id
_entity_poly.type
_entity_poly.pdbx_seq_one_letter_code
_entity_poly.pdbx_strand_id
1 'polypeptide(L)'
;MADIPLAVLDLVPVSAGDSPNDALRNTVDLARQAEAFGYRRYWFAEHHLNPGLLGVSPAVAIALVAGATSTIRLGSAGVQSGHRTPLAVVEEFGLIDALHPGRLDLGIGRSPGRPAPKNGATPNGATPNGAAPAGADGGPGDGGPGDGGPDGGGPGDGAATPTPAPALVSAAAAAYQASLGGVDHSTDQRAANGLLIPRRFDFSRLLGSPRLGVTLSLLQQPGAYTPEYADQVDDILALLRDTYHTADGQTARAWPGTGAALEVWILGASGGSSASVAGSRGLRFAASYHHSPSTVLDAVEAYRAAFEPSADLAAPYVSVSADVVVGEDDASAARLAAGYGLWVRSIRSGAGAIPFPTPEQAAAHTWSDADRDLVADRVATQLVGSPSTVADRLEQLAAATGADELAVTTITHQHADRVRSYELLAAEWTRRHG
;
A
#
# COMPACT_ATOMS: atom_id res chain seq x y z
N MET A 1 13.89 22.49 -14.00
CA MET A 1 12.78 21.52 -13.84
C MET A 1 11.92 22.05 -12.71
N ALA A 2 10.60 21.74 -12.69
CA ALA A 2 9.79 22.08 -11.52
C ALA A 2 10.38 21.41 -10.28
N ASP A 3 10.26 22.07 -9.12
CA ASP A 3 10.66 21.49 -7.84
C ASP A 3 9.82 20.24 -7.57
N ILE A 4 10.44 19.05 -7.66
CA ILE A 4 9.81 17.76 -7.39
C ILE A 4 10.08 17.39 -5.93
N PRO A 5 9.09 17.47 -5.02
CA PRO A 5 9.31 17.17 -3.62
C PRO A 5 9.66 15.69 -3.39
N LEU A 6 10.48 15.45 -2.37
CA LEU A 6 10.79 14.11 -1.88
C LEU A 6 9.90 13.74 -0.68
N ALA A 7 9.46 12.50 -0.65
CA ALA A 7 8.75 11.88 0.47
C ALA A 7 9.51 10.64 0.96
N VAL A 8 9.30 10.26 2.21
CA VAL A 8 9.82 9.00 2.78
C VAL A 8 8.72 7.94 2.76
N LEU A 9 9.06 6.74 2.28
CA LEU A 9 8.25 5.54 2.41
C LEU A 9 8.92 4.59 3.42
N ASP A 10 8.35 4.48 4.62
CA ASP A 10 8.90 3.65 5.68
C ASP A 10 8.16 2.31 5.78
N LEU A 11 8.92 1.23 5.74
CA LEU A 11 8.45 -0.14 5.95
C LEU A 11 8.55 -0.56 7.44
N VAL A 12 9.08 0.30 8.31
CA VAL A 12 9.44 0.00 9.71
C VAL A 12 10.33 -1.26 9.78
N PRO A 13 11.50 -1.25 9.12
CA PRO A 13 12.35 -2.43 9.03
C PRO A 13 13.00 -2.76 10.37
N VAL A 14 13.13 -4.06 10.64
CA VAL A 14 13.93 -4.61 11.74
C VAL A 14 15.26 -5.06 11.15
N SER A 15 16.39 -4.62 11.69
CA SER A 15 17.71 -5.10 11.30
C SER A 15 18.08 -6.39 12.06
N ALA A 16 18.93 -7.22 11.48
CA ALA A 16 19.42 -8.42 12.15
C ALA A 16 20.18 -8.04 13.42
N GLY A 17 19.74 -8.59 14.56
CA GLY A 17 20.26 -8.25 15.87
C GLY A 17 19.44 -7.21 16.65
N ASP A 18 18.57 -6.45 15.98
CA ASP A 18 17.70 -5.46 16.61
C ASP A 18 16.42 -6.10 17.17
N SER A 19 15.86 -5.45 18.18
CA SER A 19 14.53 -5.76 18.70
C SER A 19 13.44 -4.95 17.98
N PRO A 20 12.15 -5.35 18.10
CA PRO A 20 11.02 -4.53 17.65
C PRO A 20 11.02 -3.12 18.27
N ASN A 21 11.47 -2.99 19.49
CA ASN A 21 11.56 -1.71 20.18
C ASN A 21 12.59 -0.77 19.52
N ASP A 22 13.74 -1.31 19.11
CA ASP A 22 14.77 -0.53 18.41
C ASP A 22 14.24 -0.06 17.04
N ALA A 23 13.58 -0.93 16.28
CA ALA A 23 12.98 -0.56 15.00
C ALA A 23 11.95 0.57 15.12
N LEU A 24 11.08 0.54 16.14
CA LEU A 24 10.10 1.61 16.37
C LEU A 24 10.77 2.93 16.80
N ARG A 25 11.81 2.88 17.65
CA ARG A 25 12.59 4.08 18.02
C ARG A 25 13.30 4.67 16.81
N ASN A 26 13.90 3.82 15.98
CA ASN A 26 14.56 4.21 14.74
C ASN A 26 13.58 4.88 13.76
N THR A 27 12.35 4.39 13.67
CA THR A 27 11.29 5.00 12.86
C THR A 27 10.90 6.40 13.37
N VAL A 28 10.71 6.57 14.68
CA VAL A 28 10.40 7.89 15.27
C VAL A 28 11.57 8.86 15.06
N ASP A 29 12.81 8.41 15.23
CA ASP A 29 13.99 9.22 14.99
C ASP A 29 14.10 9.62 13.52
N LEU A 30 13.97 8.65 12.60
CA LEU A 30 14.02 8.94 11.16
C LEU A 30 12.97 9.94 10.73
N ALA A 31 11.75 9.88 11.28
CA ALA A 31 10.70 10.84 10.93
C ALA A 31 11.07 12.28 11.36
N ARG A 32 11.70 12.44 12.53
CA ARG A 32 12.23 13.75 12.97
C ARG A 32 13.35 14.26 12.06
N GLN A 33 14.26 13.37 11.68
CA GLN A 33 15.37 13.70 10.80
C GLN A 33 14.85 14.07 9.39
N ALA A 34 13.90 13.29 8.85
CA ALA A 34 13.28 13.57 7.57
C ALA A 34 12.57 14.94 7.55
N GLU A 35 11.89 15.30 8.63
CA GLU A 35 11.32 16.64 8.80
C GLU A 35 12.40 17.72 8.77
N ALA A 36 13.49 17.52 9.50
CA ALA A 36 14.63 18.46 9.54
C ALA A 36 15.36 18.57 8.20
N PHE A 37 15.41 17.51 7.42
CA PHE A 37 16.00 17.48 6.07
C PHE A 37 15.09 18.07 4.99
N GLY A 38 13.82 18.41 5.31
CA GLY A 38 12.89 19.04 4.38
C GLY A 38 12.10 18.07 3.51
N TYR A 39 12.02 16.80 3.87
CA TYR A 39 11.09 15.87 3.21
C TYR A 39 9.66 16.34 3.41
N ARG A 40 8.87 16.29 2.34
CA ARG A 40 7.48 16.77 2.36
C ARG A 40 6.56 15.85 3.16
N ARG A 41 6.77 14.51 3.06
CA ARG A 41 5.89 13.48 3.63
C ARG A 41 6.68 12.34 4.23
N TYR A 42 6.07 11.67 5.19
CA TYR A 42 6.56 10.43 5.77
C TYR A 42 5.40 9.41 5.82
N TRP A 43 5.47 8.40 4.99
CA TRP A 43 4.41 7.41 4.80
C TRP A 43 4.79 6.04 5.33
N PHE A 44 3.82 5.34 5.90
CA PHE A 44 3.97 3.99 6.44
C PHE A 44 3.30 2.97 5.54
N ALA A 45 4.04 1.93 5.13
CA ALA A 45 3.47 0.77 4.47
C ALA A 45 2.76 -0.15 5.47
N GLU A 46 1.80 -0.96 4.99
CA GLU A 46 1.13 -1.99 5.79
C GLU A 46 1.55 -3.38 5.35
N HIS A 47 2.21 -4.14 6.25
CA HIS A 47 2.68 -5.50 6.02
C HIS A 47 2.44 -6.36 7.25
N HIS A 48 1.86 -7.55 7.07
CA HIS A 48 1.51 -8.44 8.17
C HIS A 48 2.40 -9.69 8.20
N LEU A 49 2.64 -10.23 9.41
CA LEU A 49 3.35 -11.47 9.68
C LEU A 49 4.78 -11.52 9.09
N ASN A 50 5.43 -10.38 8.88
CA ASN A 50 6.83 -10.31 8.43
C ASN A 50 7.76 -10.16 9.63
N PRO A 51 8.72 -11.06 9.84
CA PRO A 51 9.63 -10.93 10.98
C PRO A 51 10.57 -9.73 10.88
N GLY A 52 10.83 -9.23 9.67
CA GLY A 52 11.71 -8.08 9.41
C GLY A 52 11.00 -6.74 9.17
N LEU A 53 9.67 -6.68 9.30
CA LEU A 53 8.89 -5.45 9.08
C LEU A 53 7.80 -5.30 10.14
N LEU A 54 7.70 -4.11 10.74
CA LEU A 54 6.72 -3.79 11.78
C LEU A 54 5.62 -2.82 11.33
N GLY A 55 5.55 -2.48 10.06
CA GLY A 55 4.46 -1.68 9.50
C GLY A 55 3.14 -2.46 9.46
N VAL A 56 2.55 -2.78 10.62
CA VAL A 56 1.34 -3.62 10.71
C VAL A 56 0.04 -2.83 10.82
N SER A 57 0.12 -1.55 11.18
CA SER A 57 -1.01 -0.63 11.28
C SER A 57 -0.54 0.79 11.00
N PRO A 58 -0.75 1.33 9.81
CA PRO A 58 -0.34 2.70 9.48
C PRO A 58 -0.90 3.74 10.43
N ALA A 59 -2.19 3.68 10.79
CA ALA A 59 -2.81 4.65 11.70
C ALA A 59 -2.09 4.69 13.07
N VAL A 60 -1.75 3.52 13.64
CA VAL A 60 -1.00 3.44 14.90
C VAL A 60 0.41 4.01 14.74
N ALA A 61 1.13 3.64 13.66
CA ALA A 61 2.47 4.15 13.39
C ALA A 61 2.47 5.69 13.20
N ILE A 62 1.50 6.22 12.47
CA ILE A 62 1.29 7.67 12.31
C ILE A 62 1.07 8.34 13.66
N ALA A 63 0.19 7.80 14.51
CA ALA A 63 -0.09 8.36 15.84
C ALA A 63 1.17 8.40 16.74
N LEU A 64 2.04 7.36 16.66
CA LEU A 64 3.31 7.34 17.40
C LEU A 64 4.28 8.44 16.94
N VAL A 65 4.28 8.77 15.66
CA VAL A 65 5.21 9.75 15.06
C VAL A 65 4.64 11.17 15.07
N ALA A 66 3.32 11.33 15.02
CA ALA A 66 2.66 12.64 14.92
C ALA A 66 3.01 13.57 16.08
N GLY A 67 3.11 13.04 17.30
CA GLY A 67 3.54 13.79 18.49
C GLY A 67 5.04 14.08 18.53
N ALA A 68 5.85 13.47 17.67
CA ALA A 68 7.29 13.63 17.59
C ALA A 68 7.74 14.58 16.47
N THR A 69 6.83 15.00 15.59
CA THR A 69 7.04 15.87 14.42
C THR A 69 6.04 17.02 14.43
N SER A 70 6.27 18.07 13.66
CA SER A 70 5.47 19.31 13.71
C SER A 70 4.89 19.73 12.36
N THR A 71 5.61 19.55 11.26
CA THR A 71 5.28 20.11 9.94
C THR A 71 5.18 19.08 8.84
N ILE A 72 5.99 18.02 8.90
CA ILE A 72 5.99 16.96 7.89
C ILE A 72 4.61 16.30 7.83
N ARG A 73 4.10 16.08 6.61
CA ARG A 73 2.85 15.34 6.43
C ARG A 73 3.08 13.86 6.72
N LEU A 74 2.13 13.23 7.37
CA LEU A 74 2.20 11.83 7.76
C LEU A 74 1.10 11.05 7.06
N GLY A 75 1.38 9.82 6.61
CA GLY A 75 0.36 9.08 5.90
C GLY A 75 0.60 7.59 5.80
N SER A 76 -0.34 6.91 5.15
CA SER A 76 -0.27 5.50 4.83
C SER A 76 0.11 5.26 3.36
N ALA A 77 0.90 4.21 3.13
CA ALA A 77 1.28 3.81 1.77
C ALA A 77 1.15 2.28 1.56
N GLY A 78 -0.10 1.76 1.72
CA GLY A 78 -1.42 2.30 2.06
C GLY A 78 -2.15 1.34 2.98
N VAL A 79 -3.22 1.83 3.56
CA VAL A 79 -4.14 0.98 4.32
C VAL A 79 -4.65 -0.13 3.41
N GLN A 80 -4.55 -1.37 3.88
CA GLN A 80 -5.01 -2.54 3.13
C GLN A 80 -6.52 -2.70 3.26
N SER A 81 -7.29 -2.25 2.26
CA SER A 81 -8.75 -2.24 2.27
C SER A 81 -9.40 -3.64 2.33
N GLY A 82 -8.66 -4.70 2.00
CA GLY A 82 -9.20 -6.07 1.95
C GLY A 82 -9.72 -6.61 3.29
N HIS A 83 -9.27 -6.07 4.41
CA HIS A 83 -9.63 -6.54 5.76
C HIS A 83 -10.04 -5.41 6.71
N ARG A 84 -10.19 -4.18 6.21
CA ARG A 84 -10.64 -3.02 7.00
C ARG A 84 -11.97 -2.49 6.46
N THR A 85 -12.79 -1.95 7.34
CA THR A 85 -14.02 -1.28 6.94
C THR A 85 -13.77 0.21 6.65
N PRO A 86 -14.50 0.83 5.70
CA PRO A 86 -14.45 2.27 5.47
C PRO A 86 -14.61 3.09 6.74
N LEU A 87 -15.58 2.72 7.60
CA LEU A 87 -15.84 3.42 8.85
C LEU A 87 -14.61 3.41 9.77
N ALA A 88 -14.01 2.24 10.03
CA ALA A 88 -12.85 2.13 10.90
C ALA A 88 -11.68 2.97 10.39
N VAL A 89 -11.42 2.97 9.08
CA VAL A 89 -10.36 3.78 8.47
C VAL A 89 -10.60 5.28 8.67
N VAL A 90 -11.82 5.75 8.42
CA VAL A 90 -12.17 7.17 8.57
C VAL A 90 -12.09 7.62 10.02
N GLU A 91 -12.55 6.81 10.97
CA GLU A 91 -12.48 7.11 12.40
C GLU A 91 -11.03 7.10 12.91
N GLU A 92 -10.20 6.11 12.54
CA GLU A 92 -8.78 6.03 12.93
C GLU A 92 -8.00 7.27 12.48
N PHE A 93 -8.13 7.67 11.21
CA PHE A 93 -7.45 8.84 10.67
C PHE A 93 -8.03 10.14 11.22
N GLY A 94 -9.33 10.20 11.43
CA GLY A 94 -10.02 11.33 12.04
C GLY A 94 -9.56 11.61 13.48
N LEU A 95 -9.32 10.57 14.28
CA LEU A 95 -8.75 10.72 15.63
C LEU A 95 -7.38 11.39 15.61
N ILE A 96 -6.55 11.04 14.63
CA ILE A 96 -5.22 11.63 14.51
C ILE A 96 -5.31 13.06 13.97
N ASP A 97 -6.15 13.31 12.95
CA ASP A 97 -6.35 14.64 12.38
C ASP A 97 -6.89 15.63 13.40
N ALA A 98 -7.75 15.19 14.32
CA ALA A 98 -8.30 16.03 15.39
C ALA A 98 -7.21 16.64 16.30
N LEU A 99 -6.07 15.96 16.46
CA LEU A 99 -4.91 16.46 17.23
C LEU A 99 -3.83 17.09 16.33
N HIS A 100 -3.78 16.72 15.05
CA HIS A 100 -2.76 17.14 14.08
C HIS A 100 -3.40 17.60 12.77
N PRO A 101 -4.28 18.61 12.77
CA PRO A 101 -5.15 18.95 11.65
C PRO A 101 -4.38 19.31 10.38
N GLY A 102 -4.84 18.78 9.24
CA GLY A 102 -4.32 19.09 7.93
C GLY A 102 -2.95 18.49 7.60
N ARG A 103 -2.40 17.63 8.46
CA ARG A 103 -1.09 16.99 8.24
C ARG A 103 -1.17 15.56 7.72
N LEU A 104 -2.38 15.03 7.48
CA LEU A 104 -2.51 13.61 7.19
C LEU A 104 -2.80 13.32 5.71
N ASP A 105 -2.23 12.20 5.26
CA ASP A 105 -2.46 11.60 3.97
C ASP A 105 -3.07 10.19 4.17
N LEU A 106 -4.28 9.99 3.67
CA LEU A 106 -4.92 8.68 3.68
C LEU A 106 -4.62 7.96 2.36
N GLY A 107 -3.59 7.15 2.35
CA GLY A 107 -3.29 6.27 1.22
C GLY A 107 -4.02 4.94 1.35
N ILE A 108 -4.78 4.56 0.33
CA ILE A 108 -5.60 3.35 0.29
C ILE A 108 -5.01 2.39 -0.74
N GLY A 109 -4.66 1.19 -0.29
CA GLY A 109 -4.15 0.11 -1.13
C GLY A 109 -5.17 -1.02 -1.27
N ARG A 110 -5.34 -1.51 -2.50
CA ARG A 110 -6.10 -2.73 -2.71
C ARG A 110 -5.29 -3.93 -2.21
N SER A 111 -5.86 -4.73 -1.34
CA SER A 111 -5.27 -5.99 -0.89
C SER A 111 -6.19 -7.17 -1.18
N PRO A 112 -5.66 -8.41 -1.24
CA PRO A 112 -6.49 -9.59 -1.32
C PRO A 112 -7.43 -9.66 -0.13
N GLY A 113 -8.69 -10.03 -0.39
CA GLY A 113 -9.72 -10.25 0.61
C GLY A 113 -10.58 -11.45 0.25
N ARG A 114 -11.57 -11.75 1.07
CA ARG A 114 -12.51 -12.85 0.81
C ARG A 114 -13.59 -12.38 -0.15
N PRO A 115 -13.84 -13.09 -1.27
CA PRO A 115 -14.96 -12.75 -2.15
C PRO A 115 -16.30 -12.95 -1.45
N ALA A 116 -17.33 -12.23 -1.88
CA ALA A 116 -18.68 -12.42 -1.42
C ALA A 116 -19.15 -13.87 -1.64
N PRO A 117 -20.00 -14.43 -0.75
CA PRO A 117 -20.57 -15.76 -0.95
C PRO A 117 -21.37 -15.82 -2.26
N LYS A 118 -21.18 -16.88 -3.05
CA LYS A 118 -21.87 -17.06 -4.34
C LYS A 118 -23.40 -17.19 -4.27
N ASN A 119 -23.95 -17.38 -3.07
CA ASN A 119 -25.39 -17.65 -2.85
C ASN A 119 -26.22 -16.41 -2.53
N GLY A 120 -25.77 -15.19 -2.81
CA GLY A 120 -26.58 -13.98 -2.65
C GLY A 120 -26.96 -13.60 -1.21
N ALA A 121 -26.52 -14.35 -0.22
CA ALA A 121 -26.71 -13.99 1.18
C ALA A 121 -25.61 -13.00 1.60
N THR A 122 -25.86 -11.70 1.45
CA THR A 122 -25.08 -10.67 2.15
C THR A 122 -25.42 -10.76 3.63
N PRO A 123 -24.46 -10.90 4.54
CA PRO A 123 -24.75 -11.04 5.98
C PRO A 123 -25.48 -9.84 6.60
N ASN A 124 -25.55 -8.70 5.96
CA ASN A 124 -26.09 -7.46 6.52
C ASN A 124 -26.94 -6.61 5.56
N GLY A 125 -27.51 -7.13 4.47
CA GLY A 125 -28.49 -6.37 3.66
C GLY A 125 -27.99 -5.04 3.06
N ALA A 126 -26.70 -4.75 3.09
CA ALA A 126 -26.12 -3.56 2.51
C ALA A 126 -25.96 -3.76 0.99
N THR A 127 -26.77 -3.11 0.21
CA THR A 127 -26.53 -2.93 -1.23
C THR A 127 -25.58 -1.74 -1.44
N PRO A 128 -24.63 -1.82 -2.39
CA PRO A 128 -23.75 -0.69 -2.72
C PRO A 128 -24.57 0.55 -3.10
N ASN A 129 -24.15 1.70 -2.67
CA ASN A 129 -24.69 3.00 -3.08
C ASN A 129 -24.60 3.14 -4.61
N GLY A 130 -25.75 3.08 -5.33
CA GLY A 130 -25.73 3.48 -6.76
C GLY A 130 -26.62 2.72 -7.72
N ALA A 131 -27.32 1.64 -7.35
CA ALA A 131 -28.25 0.97 -8.26
C ALA A 131 -29.68 1.02 -7.69
N ALA A 132 -30.55 1.86 -8.29
CA ALA A 132 -31.97 1.84 -8.02
C ALA A 132 -32.60 0.52 -8.51
N PRO A 133 -33.39 -0.22 -7.72
CA PRO A 133 -34.08 -1.40 -8.22
C PRO A 133 -35.25 -1.00 -9.13
N ALA A 134 -35.35 -1.64 -10.30
CA ALA A 134 -36.49 -1.59 -11.16
C ALA A 134 -37.71 -2.19 -10.45
N GLY A 135 -38.85 -1.50 -10.49
CA GLY A 135 -40.05 -1.81 -9.77
C GLY A 135 -40.60 -3.20 -10.07
N ALA A 136 -41.17 -3.83 -9.03
CA ALA A 136 -42.10 -4.95 -9.15
C ALA A 136 -43.33 -4.64 -8.30
N ASP A 137 -44.48 -4.42 -9.01
CA ASP A 137 -45.82 -4.42 -8.46
C ASP A 137 -46.20 -5.81 -7.92
N GLY A 138 -46.77 -5.86 -6.72
CA GLY A 138 -47.35 -7.09 -6.19
C GLY A 138 -48.13 -6.83 -4.92
N GLY A 139 -49.46 -6.85 -5.03
CA GLY A 139 -50.43 -6.50 -4.01
C GLY A 139 -50.53 -7.48 -2.79
N PRO A 140 -51.34 -7.14 -1.79
CA PRO A 140 -51.35 -7.77 -0.47
C PRO A 140 -52.15 -9.07 -0.43
N GLY A 141 -51.58 -10.11 0.16
CA GLY A 141 -52.26 -11.36 0.49
C GLY A 141 -52.48 -11.50 2.00
N ASP A 142 -53.76 -11.60 2.40
CA ASP A 142 -54.27 -11.89 3.73
C ASP A 142 -53.93 -13.32 4.15
N GLY A 143 -53.57 -13.54 5.41
CA GLY A 143 -53.41 -14.89 5.96
C GLY A 143 -53.24 -14.89 7.49
N GLY A 144 -54.28 -15.30 8.19
CA GLY A 144 -54.49 -15.29 9.65
C GLY A 144 -53.60 -16.25 10.47
N PRO A 145 -53.76 -16.26 11.82
CA PRO A 145 -52.82 -16.85 12.77
C PRO A 145 -53.04 -18.35 12.99
N GLY A 146 -51.96 -19.14 12.93
CA GLY A 146 -51.97 -20.55 13.33
C GLY A 146 -51.14 -20.74 14.60
N ASP A 147 -51.83 -21.27 15.64
CA ASP A 147 -51.27 -21.76 16.89
C ASP A 147 -50.36 -22.98 16.67
N GLY A 148 -49.23 -23.01 17.32
CA GLY A 148 -48.33 -24.17 17.33
C GLY A 148 -47.30 -24.07 18.46
N GLY A 149 -47.46 -24.96 19.44
CA GLY A 149 -46.70 -25.02 20.70
C GLY A 149 -45.21 -25.33 20.59
N PRO A 150 -44.46 -25.33 21.71
CA PRO A 150 -43.02 -25.30 21.72
C PRO A 150 -42.41 -26.70 21.64
N ASP A 151 -41.69 -26.98 20.57
CA ASP A 151 -40.76 -28.10 20.53
C ASP A 151 -39.30 -27.60 20.64
N GLY A 152 -38.60 -28.21 21.59
CA GLY A 152 -37.22 -27.92 21.96
C GLY A 152 -36.25 -28.28 20.85
N GLY A 153 -35.70 -27.25 20.22
CA GLY A 153 -34.51 -27.33 19.35
C GLY A 153 -33.32 -26.71 20.06
N GLY A 154 -32.35 -27.53 20.40
CA GLY A 154 -31.07 -27.07 20.94
C GLY A 154 -30.33 -26.09 20.01
N PRO A 155 -29.37 -25.31 20.53
CA PRO A 155 -28.67 -24.34 19.73
C PRO A 155 -27.87 -25.06 18.64
N GLY A 156 -28.35 -24.92 17.41
CA GLY A 156 -27.57 -25.32 16.25
C GLY A 156 -26.35 -24.41 16.17
N ASP A 157 -25.17 -24.99 16.43
CA ASP A 157 -23.89 -24.37 16.15
C ASP A 157 -23.76 -24.06 14.65
N GLY A 158 -24.31 -22.93 14.23
CA GLY A 158 -24.07 -22.32 12.93
C GLY A 158 -22.72 -21.61 12.92
N ALA A 159 -21.67 -22.27 13.39
CA ALA A 159 -20.31 -21.79 13.19
C ALA A 159 -20.05 -21.72 11.69
N ALA A 160 -19.96 -20.51 11.13
CA ALA A 160 -19.58 -20.31 9.76
C ALA A 160 -18.27 -21.06 9.50
N THR A 161 -18.32 -22.09 8.66
CA THR A 161 -17.14 -22.90 8.32
C THR A 161 -16.10 -21.95 7.73
N PRO A 162 -14.89 -21.88 8.29
CA PRO A 162 -13.84 -20.99 7.75
C PRO A 162 -13.58 -21.35 6.28
N THR A 163 -13.58 -20.35 5.41
CA THR A 163 -13.27 -20.56 3.99
C THR A 163 -11.91 -21.25 3.89
N PRO A 164 -11.81 -22.41 3.22
CA PRO A 164 -10.55 -23.14 3.13
C PRO A 164 -9.44 -22.26 2.54
N ALA A 165 -8.23 -22.32 3.09
CA ALA A 165 -7.07 -21.58 2.62
C ALA A 165 -6.84 -21.70 1.08
N PRO A 166 -7.07 -22.85 0.43
CA PRO A 166 -6.98 -22.98 -1.03
C PRO A 166 -7.94 -22.05 -1.81
N ALA A 167 -9.16 -21.81 -1.31
CA ALA A 167 -10.12 -20.93 -1.99
C ALA A 167 -9.70 -19.46 -1.90
N LEU A 168 -9.11 -19.02 -0.79
CA LEU A 168 -8.56 -17.67 -0.62
C LEU A 168 -7.35 -17.44 -1.52
N VAL A 169 -6.46 -18.43 -1.61
CA VAL A 169 -5.30 -18.39 -2.51
C VAL A 169 -5.75 -18.31 -3.97
N SER A 170 -6.78 -19.08 -4.37
CA SER A 170 -7.33 -19.03 -5.73
C SER A 170 -7.95 -17.68 -6.06
N ALA A 171 -8.65 -17.04 -5.12
CA ALA A 171 -9.20 -15.70 -5.29
C ALA A 171 -8.09 -14.63 -5.44
N ALA A 172 -7.03 -14.72 -4.62
CA ALA A 172 -5.87 -13.85 -4.73
C ALA A 172 -5.14 -14.04 -6.07
N ALA A 173 -5.02 -15.27 -6.55
CA ALA A 173 -4.45 -15.58 -7.85
C ALA A 173 -5.27 -14.99 -9.01
N ALA A 174 -6.60 -15.14 -8.97
CA ALA A 174 -7.49 -14.56 -9.97
C ALA A 174 -7.43 -13.02 -9.99
N ALA A 175 -7.41 -12.39 -8.81
CA ALA A 175 -7.25 -10.94 -8.68
C ALA A 175 -5.89 -10.46 -9.22
N TYR A 176 -4.82 -11.21 -8.97
CA TYR A 176 -3.51 -10.93 -9.53
C TYR A 176 -3.53 -11.04 -11.06
N GLN A 177 -4.03 -12.12 -11.62
CA GLN A 177 -4.13 -12.29 -13.08
C GLN A 177 -4.94 -11.16 -13.74
N ALA A 178 -6.06 -10.78 -13.16
CA ALA A 178 -6.86 -9.65 -13.64
C ALA A 178 -6.12 -8.30 -13.59
N SER A 179 -5.14 -8.15 -12.71
CA SER A 179 -4.33 -6.94 -12.59
C SER A 179 -3.19 -6.83 -13.62
N LEU A 180 -2.92 -7.91 -14.37
CA LEU A 180 -1.75 -7.97 -15.25
C LEU A 180 -1.89 -7.12 -16.51
N GLY A 181 -3.11 -6.79 -16.95
CA GLY A 181 -3.34 -6.12 -18.22
C GLY A 181 -2.86 -6.93 -19.44
N GLY A 182 -3.02 -6.38 -20.64
CA GLY A 182 -2.60 -7.05 -21.88
C GLY A 182 -1.18 -6.72 -22.35
N VAL A 183 -0.37 -6.00 -21.55
CA VAL A 183 0.99 -5.60 -21.93
C VAL A 183 1.98 -6.74 -21.69
N ASP A 184 2.82 -7.02 -22.69
CA ASP A 184 3.90 -8.02 -22.56
C ASP A 184 5.08 -7.45 -21.77
N HIS A 185 5.33 -8.03 -20.60
CA HIS A 185 6.48 -7.73 -19.73
C HIS A 185 7.37 -8.96 -19.55
N SER A 186 7.51 -9.81 -20.57
CA SER A 186 8.32 -11.04 -20.50
C SER A 186 9.82 -10.78 -20.55
N THR A 187 10.24 -9.61 -21.06
CA THR A 187 11.64 -9.21 -21.23
C THR A 187 11.93 -7.85 -20.63
N ASP A 188 13.19 -7.59 -20.32
CA ASP A 188 13.66 -6.27 -19.90
C ASP A 188 13.49 -5.27 -21.06
N GLN A 189 12.96 -4.10 -20.75
CA GLN A 189 12.75 -2.99 -21.66
C GLN A 189 13.39 -1.72 -21.09
N ARG A 190 13.47 -0.68 -21.93
CA ARG A 190 13.87 0.64 -21.46
C ARG A 190 12.89 1.70 -21.98
N ALA A 191 12.54 2.62 -21.09
CA ALA A 191 11.82 3.83 -21.50
C ALA A 191 12.67 4.70 -22.46
N ALA A 192 12.06 5.67 -23.12
CA ALA A 192 12.72 6.52 -24.09
C ALA A 192 13.96 7.27 -23.52
N ASN A 193 13.96 7.57 -22.22
CA ASN A 193 15.08 8.19 -21.50
C ASN A 193 16.08 7.17 -20.91
N GLY A 194 15.95 5.88 -21.25
CA GLY A 194 16.85 4.82 -20.81
C GLY A 194 16.50 4.19 -19.44
N LEU A 195 15.43 4.62 -18.74
CA LEU A 195 15.01 4.00 -17.49
C LEU A 195 14.74 2.51 -17.70
N LEU A 196 15.31 1.66 -16.85
CA LEU A 196 15.07 0.21 -16.91
C LEU A 196 13.63 -0.11 -16.50
N ILE A 197 12.91 -0.82 -17.37
CA ILE A 197 11.62 -1.47 -17.08
C ILE A 197 11.90 -2.96 -17.15
N PRO A 198 12.17 -3.62 -16.02
CA PRO A 198 12.58 -5.01 -16.04
C PRO A 198 11.41 -5.93 -16.40
N ARG A 199 11.73 -7.14 -16.83
CA ARG A 199 10.73 -8.19 -16.98
C ARG A 199 9.93 -8.38 -15.68
N ARG A 200 8.66 -8.73 -15.83
CA ARG A 200 7.77 -8.92 -14.68
C ARG A 200 8.19 -10.16 -13.87
N PHE A 201 8.24 -9.98 -12.57
CA PHE A 201 8.36 -11.12 -11.65
C PHE A 201 7.05 -11.94 -11.64
N ASP A 202 7.17 -13.26 -11.72
CA ASP A 202 6.01 -14.16 -11.63
C ASP A 202 5.60 -14.38 -10.16
N PHE A 203 4.62 -13.60 -9.71
CA PHE A 203 4.05 -13.72 -8.36
C PHE A 203 3.26 -15.01 -8.13
N SER A 204 2.94 -15.80 -9.17
CA SER A 204 2.20 -17.05 -9.00
C SER A 204 2.92 -18.01 -8.04
N ARG A 205 4.25 -17.96 -8.00
CA ARG A 205 5.09 -18.72 -7.07
C ARG A 205 4.80 -18.42 -5.60
N LEU A 206 4.40 -17.20 -5.28
CA LEU A 206 4.06 -16.77 -3.90
C LEU A 206 2.65 -17.16 -3.51
N LEU A 207 1.73 -17.27 -4.49
CA LEU A 207 0.34 -17.59 -4.25
C LEU A 207 0.15 -19.00 -3.65
N GLY A 208 1.09 -19.94 -3.93
CA GLY A 208 1.10 -21.28 -3.34
C GLY A 208 1.79 -21.37 -1.97
N SER A 209 2.30 -20.27 -1.40
CA SER A 209 3.03 -20.34 -0.14
C SER A 209 2.08 -20.59 1.04
N PRO A 210 2.40 -21.54 1.96
CA PRO A 210 1.59 -21.81 3.16
C PRO A 210 1.39 -20.54 4.01
N ARG A 211 2.37 -19.65 4.03
CA ARG A 211 2.33 -18.39 4.76
C ARG A 211 1.24 -17.46 4.25
N LEU A 212 1.07 -17.34 2.93
CA LEU A 212 0.00 -16.50 2.37
C LEU A 212 -1.38 -17.00 2.83
N GLY A 213 -1.62 -18.31 2.81
CA GLY A 213 -2.85 -18.91 3.30
C GLY A 213 -3.13 -18.58 4.77
N VAL A 214 -2.10 -18.70 5.63
CA VAL A 214 -2.20 -18.33 7.05
C VAL A 214 -2.50 -16.84 7.20
N THR A 215 -1.78 -15.98 6.48
CA THR A 215 -2.00 -14.52 6.53
C THR A 215 -3.43 -14.15 6.18
N LEU A 216 -3.93 -14.65 5.05
CA LEU A 216 -5.31 -14.38 4.60
C LEU A 216 -6.36 -14.93 5.59
N SER A 217 -6.09 -16.05 6.26
CA SER A 217 -7.01 -16.61 7.25
C SER A 217 -7.10 -15.79 8.55
N LEU A 218 -6.02 -15.07 8.89
CA LEU A 218 -5.93 -14.28 10.14
C LEU A 218 -6.36 -12.81 9.96
N LEU A 219 -6.29 -12.28 8.74
CA LEU A 219 -6.60 -10.86 8.49
C LEU A 219 -8.08 -10.54 8.56
N GLN A 220 -8.97 -11.50 8.32
CA GLN A 220 -10.41 -11.28 8.32
C GLN A 220 -11.13 -12.21 9.29
N GLN A 221 -12.17 -11.71 9.91
CA GLN A 221 -13.07 -12.52 10.75
C GLN A 221 -13.71 -13.66 9.93
N PRO A 222 -13.99 -14.82 10.55
CA PRO A 222 -14.76 -15.89 9.91
C PRO A 222 -16.10 -15.36 9.38
N GLY A 223 -16.41 -15.70 8.12
CA GLY A 223 -17.64 -15.22 7.46
C GLY A 223 -17.60 -13.80 6.90
N ALA A 224 -16.56 -13.00 7.19
CA ALA A 224 -16.39 -11.70 6.57
C ALA A 224 -16.12 -11.84 5.07
N TYR A 225 -16.57 -10.87 4.29
CA TYR A 225 -16.21 -10.71 2.87
C TYR A 225 -15.65 -9.31 2.63
N THR A 226 -14.92 -9.14 1.53
CA THR A 226 -14.38 -7.85 1.11
C THR A 226 -15.30 -7.28 0.02
N PRO A 227 -15.92 -6.11 0.25
CA PRO A 227 -16.68 -5.41 -0.80
C PRO A 227 -15.78 -5.05 -2.00
N GLU A 228 -16.41 -4.65 -3.11
CA GLU A 228 -15.67 -4.16 -4.26
C GLU A 228 -14.82 -2.92 -3.88
N TYR A 229 -13.62 -2.86 -4.42
CA TYR A 229 -12.65 -1.83 -4.05
C TYR A 229 -13.15 -0.40 -4.33
N ALA A 230 -13.84 -0.23 -5.46
CA ALA A 230 -14.43 1.06 -5.82
C ALA A 230 -15.47 1.50 -4.79
N ASP A 231 -16.36 0.61 -4.36
CA ASP A 231 -17.40 0.90 -3.36
C ASP A 231 -16.78 1.27 -2.01
N GLN A 232 -15.71 0.58 -1.59
CA GLN A 232 -15.01 0.93 -0.34
C GLN A 232 -14.39 2.33 -0.40
N VAL A 233 -13.82 2.73 -1.54
CA VAL A 233 -13.27 4.08 -1.74
C VAL A 233 -14.39 5.11 -1.72
N ASP A 234 -15.52 4.85 -2.39
CA ASP A 234 -16.67 5.73 -2.43
C ASP A 234 -17.29 5.91 -1.03
N ASP A 235 -17.38 4.85 -0.22
CA ASP A 235 -17.83 4.91 1.17
C ASP A 235 -16.88 5.74 2.05
N ILE A 236 -15.57 5.58 1.91
CA ILE A 236 -14.58 6.42 2.62
C ILE A 236 -14.77 7.88 2.27
N LEU A 237 -14.89 8.22 0.98
CA LEU A 237 -15.09 9.60 0.53
C LEU A 237 -16.42 10.17 1.04
N ALA A 238 -17.49 9.38 1.02
CA ALA A 238 -18.79 9.79 1.51
C ALA A 238 -18.80 10.05 3.03
N LEU A 239 -18.15 9.19 3.82
CA LEU A 239 -18.01 9.37 5.27
C LEU A 239 -17.16 10.61 5.61
N LEU A 240 -16.06 10.85 4.89
CA LEU A 240 -15.25 12.05 5.06
C LEU A 240 -16.01 13.33 4.75
N ARG A 241 -16.89 13.32 3.72
CA ARG A 241 -17.62 14.48 3.21
C ARG A 241 -19.01 14.69 3.83
N ASP A 242 -19.40 13.90 4.84
CA ASP A 242 -20.73 13.94 5.47
C ASP A 242 -21.89 13.67 4.48
N THR A 243 -21.65 12.84 3.48
CA THR A 243 -22.64 12.48 2.45
C THR A 243 -23.02 11.02 2.45
N TYR A 244 -22.52 10.22 3.42
CA TYR A 244 -22.82 8.81 3.50
C TYR A 244 -24.29 8.56 3.87
N HIS A 245 -24.92 7.68 3.10
CA HIS A 245 -26.25 7.15 3.39
C HIS A 245 -26.36 5.68 2.97
N THR A 246 -27.15 4.94 3.70
CA THR A 246 -27.48 3.54 3.39
C THR A 246 -28.47 3.46 2.21
N ALA A 247 -28.67 2.26 1.66
CA ALA A 247 -29.61 2.05 0.56
C ALA A 247 -31.06 2.44 0.91
N ASP A 248 -31.45 2.37 2.20
CA ASP A 248 -32.75 2.81 2.73
C ASP A 248 -32.75 4.30 3.14
N GLY A 249 -31.69 5.04 2.83
CA GLY A 249 -31.61 6.50 2.99
C GLY A 249 -31.22 6.97 4.40
N GLN A 250 -30.76 6.10 5.29
CA GLN A 250 -30.26 6.50 6.61
C GLN A 250 -28.86 7.09 6.49
N THR A 251 -28.61 8.21 7.16
CA THR A 251 -27.31 8.86 7.19
C THR A 251 -26.45 8.37 8.35
N ALA A 252 -25.11 8.34 8.14
CA ALA A 252 -24.16 8.05 9.21
C ALA A 252 -23.02 9.06 9.20
N ARG A 253 -22.52 9.42 10.38
CA ARG A 253 -21.35 10.28 10.58
C ARG A 253 -20.25 9.51 11.28
N ALA A 254 -19.06 9.54 10.71
CA ALA A 254 -17.86 8.92 11.26
C ALA A 254 -17.08 9.90 12.15
N TRP A 255 -17.53 10.17 13.37
CA TRP A 255 -16.81 11.04 14.28
C TRP A 255 -15.54 10.38 14.82
N PRO A 256 -14.38 11.12 14.83
CA PRO A 256 -14.18 12.51 14.41
C PRO A 256 -13.75 12.67 12.94
N GLY A 257 -13.81 11.63 12.12
CA GLY A 257 -13.28 11.62 10.75
C GLY A 257 -14.10 12.42 9.74
N THR A 258 -15.41 12.60 9.98
CA THR A 258 -16.26 13.44 9.12
C THR A 258 -15.77 14.89 9.15
N GLY A 259 -15.39 15.43 7.97
CA GLY A 259 -14.82 16.76 7.83
C GLY A 259 -13.31 16.87 8.10
N ALA A 260 -12.63 15.75 8.38
CA ALA A 260 -11.17 15.74 8.56
C ALA A 260 -10.44 16.21 7.28
N ALA A 261 -9.38 17.00 7.43
CA ALA A 261 -8.63 17.62 6.34
C ALA A 261 -7.55 16.68 5.78
N LEU A 262 -7.97 15.50 5.30
CA LEU A 262 -7.08 14.47 4.76
C LEU A 262 -6.81 14.69 3.27
N GLU A 263 -5.55 14.47 2.81
CA GLU A 263 -5.29 14.21 1.40
C GLU A 263 -5.50 12.72 1.12
N VAL A 264 -6.45 12.39 0.24
CA VAL A 264 -6.73 11.00 -0.12
C VAL A 264 -5.88 10.58 -1.31
N TRP A 265 -5.23 9.43 -1.17
CA TRP A 265 -4.35 8.83 -2.15
C TRP A 265 -4.75 7.39 -2.45
N ILE A 266 -4.65 7.00 -3.71
CA ILE A 266 -4.79 5.60 -4.11
C ILE A 266 -3.43 5.05 -4.50
N LEU A 267 -3.06 3.89 -3.94
CA LEU A 267 -1.82 3.20 -4.29
C LEU A 267 -2.09 2.09 -5.30
N GLY A 268 -1.30 2.07 -6.37
CA GLY A 268 -1.43 1.07 -7.42
C GLY A 268 -0.09 0.63 -7.99
N ALA A 269 -0.01 -0.66 -8.32
CA ALA A 269 1.20 -1.29 -8.86
C ALA A 269 1.07 -1.68 -10.34
N SER A 270 -0.07 -1.40 -10.98
CA SER A 270 -0.35 -1.75 -12.38
C SER A 270 -1.46 -0.87 -12.95
N GLY A 271 -1.69 -0.93 -14.27
CA GLY A 271 -2.79 -0.25 -14.97
C GLY A 271 -4.20 -0.78 -14.68
N GLY A 272 -4.39 -1.50 -13.56
CA GLY A 272 -5.66 -2.12 -13.19
C GLY A 272 -6.60 -1.20 -12.42
N SER A 273 -7.51 -1.81 -11.63
CA SER A 273 -8.63 -1.13 -10.96
C SER A 273 -8.21 0.03 -10.03
N SER A 274 -7.05 -0.03 -9.37
CA SER A 274 -6.59 1.07 -8.51
C SER A 274 -6.34 2.35 -9.31
N ALA A 275 -5.67 2.25 -10.46
CA ALA A 275 -5.42 3.39 -11.34
C ALA A 275 -6.73 3.99 -11.88
N SER A 276 -7.66 3.13 -12.33
CA SER A 276 -8.98 3.53 -12.80
C SER A 276 -9.82 4.21 -11.72
N VAL A 277 -9.85 3.63 -10.49
CA VAL A 277 -10.59 4.21 -9.36
C VAL A 277 -10.02 5.57 -8.96
N ALA A 278 -8.68 5.70 -8.87
CA ALA A 278 -8.04 6.97 -8.58
C ALA A 278 -8.41 8.04 -9.61
N GLY A 279 -8.28 7.70 -10.90
CA GLY A 279 -8.55 8.62 -12.01
C GLY A 279 -10.00 9.08 -12.05
N SER A 280 -10.95 8.14 -12.07
CA SER A 280 -12.39 8.47 -12.18
C SER A 280 -12.98 9.19 -10.96
N ARG A 281 -12.29 9.23 -9.82
CA ARG A 281 -12.68 10.00 -8.62
C ARG A 281 -11.85 11.27 -8.45
N GLY A 282 -10.96 11.59 -9.39
CA GLY A 282 -10.08 12.75 -9.31
C GLY A 282 -9.21 12.75 -8.06
N LEU A 283 -8.67 11.58 -7.67
CA LEU A 283 -7.80 11.41 -6.50
C LEU A 283 -6.33 11.38 -6.90
N ARG A 284 -5.44 11.66 -5.94
CA ARG A 284 -4.00 11.51 -6.09
C ARG A 284 -3.62 10.04 -6.24
N PHE A 285 -2.59 9.75 -7.03
CA PHE A 285 -2.15 8.38 -7.29
C PHE A 285 -0.68 8.17 -6.94
N ALA A 286 -0.37 7.07 -6.26
CA ALA A 286 0.99 6.67 -5.96
C ALA A 286 1.33 5.34 -6.65
N ALA A 287 2.25 5.40 -7.62
CA ALA A 287 2.75 4.25 -8.35
C ALA A 287 4.04 3.71 -7.73
N SER A 288 4.29 2.41 -7.92
CA SER A 288 5.38 1.72 -7.24
C SER A 288 6.45 1.23 -8.22
N TYR A 289 7.57 1.95 -8.31
CA TYR A 289 8.77 1.44 -8.98
C TYR A 289 9.60 0.54 -8.06
N HIS A 290 9.61 0.80 -6.75
CA HIS A 290 10.33 -0.03 -5.77
C HIS A 290 9.80 -1.47 -5.66
N HIS A 291 8.51 -1.72 -5.87
CA HIS A 291 7.89 -3.05 -5.70
C HIS A 291 7.52 -3.69 -7.06
N SER A 292 7.03 -2.91 -7.99
CA SER A 292 6.52 -3.35 -9.30
C SER A 292 7.09 -2.52 -10.44
N PRO A 293 8.42 -2.51 -10.62
CA PRO A 293 9.08 -1.65 -11.61
C PRO A 293 8.66 -1.96 -13.05
N SER A 294 8.28 -3.19 -13.36
CA SER A 294 7.85 -3.61 -14.69
C SER A 294 6.55 -2.96 -15.17
N THR A 295 5.70 -2.48 -14.28
CA THR A 295 4.35 -1.99 -14.60
C THR A 295 4.13 -0.54 -14.20
N VAL A 296 5.18 0.18 -13.77
CA VAL A 296 5.05 1.55 -13.27
C VAL A 296 4.53 2.51 -14.33
N LEU A 297 4.98 2.38 -15.57
CA LEU A 297 4.52 3.24 -16.67
C LEU A 297 3.05 2.97 -17.02
N ASP A 298 2.65 1.71 -17.10
CA ASP A 298 1.26 1.32 -17.36
C ASP A 298 0.32 1.84 -16.26
N ALA A 299 0.77 1.80 -15.00
CA ALA A 299 -0.01 2.30 -13.87
C ALA A 299 -0.26 3.81 -13.98
N VAL A 300 0.77 4.57 -14.28
CA VAL A 300 0.69 6.03 -14.42
C VAL A 300 -0.13 6.42 -15.66
N GLU A 301 0.07 5.74 -16.79
CA GLU A 301 -0.69 5.99 -18.01
C GLU A 301 -2.18 5.71 -17.82
N ALA A 302 -2.54 4.56 -17.25
CA ALA A 302 -3.91 4.19 -16.96
C ALA A 302 -4.60 5.16 -15.99
N TYR A 303 -3.90 5.64 -14.97
CA TYR A 303 -4.41 6.66 -14.07
C TYR A 303 -4.72 7.97 -14.81
N ARG A 304 -3.76 8.47 -15.61
CA ARG A 304 -3.94 9.72 -16.36
C ARG A 304 -5.05 9.62 -17.40
N ALA A 305 -5.15 8.47 -18.08
CA ALA A 305 -6.20 8.22 -19.07
C ALA A 305 -7.61 8.18 -18.46
N ALA A 306 -7.72 7.74 -17.19
CA ALA A 306 -8.98 7.67 -16.46
C ALA A 306 -9.29 8.95 -15.64
N PHE A 307 -8.41 9.94 -15.61
CA PHE A 307 -8.54 11.06 -14.70
C PHE A 307 -9.69 12.01 -15.08
N GLU A 308 -10.55 12.24 -14.12
CA GLU A 308 -11.62 13.24 -14.15
C GLU A 308 -11.36 14.27 -13.03
N PRO A 309 -11.39 15.58 -13.32
CA PRO A 309 -11.18 16.61 -12.31
C PRO A 309 -12.21 16.51 -11.18
N SER A 310 -11.78 16.75 -9.94
CA SER A 310 -12.62 16.80 -8.75
C SER A 310 -12.49 18.14 -8.04
N ALA A 311 -13.27 18.34 -6.97
CA ALA A 311 -13.13 19.52 -6.11
C ALA A 311 -11.76 19.57 -5.38
N ASP A 312 -11.15 18.39 -5.16
CA ASP A 312 -9.90 18.26 -4.42
C ASP A 312 -8.67 18.29 -5.35
N LEU A 313 -8.85 18.01 -6.67
CA LEU A 313 -7.76 17.89 -7.62
C LEU A 313 -8.19 18.26 -9.04
N ALA A 314 -7.65 19.37 -9.56
CA ALA A 314 -8.00 19.88 -10.89
C ALA A 314 -7.23 19.19 -12.05
N ALA A 315 -6.08 18.58 -11.77
CA ALA A 315 -5.23 17.87 -12.73
C ALA A 315 -4.62 16.63 -12.09
N PRO A 316 -4.20 15.60 -12.86
CA PRO A 316 -3.56 14.42 -12.32
C PRO A 316 -2.36 14.76 -11.44
N TYR A 317 -2.20 14.08 -10.30
CA TYR A 317 -1.05 14.20 -9.42
C TYR A 317 -0.50 12.81 -9.10
N VAL A 318 0.76 12.58 -9.43
CA VAL A 318 1.42 11.27 -9.36
C VAL A 318 2.63 11.32 -8.43
N SER A 319 2.65 10.46 -7.42
CA SER A 319 3.87 10.12 -6.69
C SER A 319 4.42 8.78 -7.20
N VAL A 320 5.74 8.66 -7.33
CA VAL A 320 6.39 7.39 -7.72
C VAL A 320 7.42 7.00 -6.68
N SER A 321 7.34 5.76 -6.20
CA SER A 321 8.26 5.28 -5.17
C SER A 321 9.46 4.52 -5.74
N ALA A 322 10.63 4.66 -5.11
CA ALA A 322 11.87 3.97 -5.46
C ALA A 322 12.63 3.44 -4.24
N ASP A 323 13.31 2.28 -4.38
CA ASP A 323 14.32 1.82 -3.42
C ASP A 323 15.62 2.61 -3.63
N VAL A 324 16.14 3.23 -2.59
CA VAL A 324 17.28 4.15 -2.65
C VAL A 324 18.29 3.85 -1.54
N VAL A 325 19.58 3.83 -1.86
CA VAL A 325 20.66 3.85 -0.88
C VAL A 325 21.74 4.83 -1.35
N VAL A 326 21.96 5.89 -0.57
CA VAL A 326 22.98 6.88 -0.84
C VAL A 326 24.13 6.73 0.15
N GLY A 327 25.35 6.65 -0.38
CA GLY A 327 26.60 6.72 0.41
C GLY A 327 27.38 7.96 0.05
N GLU A 328 28.51 8.20 0.74
CA GLU A 328 29.41 9.31 0.42
C GLU A 328 30.00 9.18 -1.01
N ASP A 329 30.14 7.95 -1.47
CA ASP A 329 30.53 7.55 -2.83
C ASP A 329 29.80 6.27 -3.26
N ASP A 330 29.92 5.91 -4.55
CA ASP A 330 29.26 4.73 -5.11
C ASP A 330 29.71 3.41 -4.43
N ALA A 331 30.97 3.32 -4.01
CA ALA A 331 31.52 2.13 -3.37
C ALA A 331 30.99 1.95 -1.94
N SER A 332 30.87 3.02 -1.16
CA SER A 332 30.25 3.00 0.17
C SER A 332 28.77 2.67 0.08
N ALA A 333 28.04 3.28 -0.85
CA ALA A 333 26.63 2.98 -1.08
C ALA A 333 26.39 1.50 -1.44
N ALA A 334 27.24 0.91 -2.30
CA ALA A 334 27.17 -0.49 -2.66
C ALA A 334 27.37 -1.42 -1.44
N ARG A 335 28.27 -1.07 -0.51
CA ARG A 335 28.43 -1.82 0.75
C ARG A 335 27.18 -1.72 1.65
N LEU A 336 26.59 -0.54 1.78
CA LEU A 336 25.38 -0.32 2.56
C LEU A 336 24.18 -1.11 2.00
N ALA A 337 24.11 -1.23 0.68
CA ALA A 337 23.05 -1.95 -0.02
C ALA A 337 23.26 -3.48 -0.07
N ALA A 338 24.38 -4.03 0.40
CA ALA A 338 24.76 -5.43 0.20
C ALA A 338 23.73 -6.44 0.71
N GLY A 339 22.98 -6.13 1.77
CA GLY A 339 21.94 -6.98 2.34
C GLY A 339 20.64 -7.08 1.52
N TYR A 340 20.43 -6.15 0.58
CA TYR A 340 19.14 -5.99 -0.11
C TYR A 340 18.74 -7.22 -0.93
N GLY A 341 19.65 -7.77 -1.72
CA GLY A 341 19.35 -8.96 -2.53
C GLY A 341 18.91 -10.16 -1.68
N LEU A 342 19.60 -10.42 -0.56
CA LEU A 342 19.24 -11.49 0.36
C LEU A 342 17.87 -11.26 1.04
N TRP A 343 17.59 -10.00 1.40
CA TRP A 343 16.30 -9.60 1.93
C TRP A 343 15.16 -9.78 0.90
N VAL A 344 15.33 -9.35 -0.34
CA VAL A 344 14.36 -9.56 -1.43
C VAL A 344 14.14 -11.06 -1.70
N ARG A 345 15.24 -11.85 -1.68
CA ARG A 345 15.17 -13.31 -1.84
C ARG A 345 14.25 -13.94 -0.79
N SER A 346 14.34 -13.51 0.47
CA SER A 346 13.50 -14.05 1.55
C SER A 346 12.01 -13.80 1.30
N ILE A 347 11.67 -12.64 0.79
CA ILE A 347 10.29 -12.31 0.41
C ILE A 347 9.81 -13.20 -0.73
N ARG A 348 10.61 -13.30 -1.79
CA ARG A 348 10.23 -13.99 -3.02
C ARG A 348 10.29 -15.53 -2.94
N SER A 349 11.00 -16.08 -1.95
CA SER A 349 10.94 -17.50 -1.61
C SER A 349 9.72 -17.88 -0.77
N GLY A 350 8.87 -16.91 -0.38
CA GLY A 350 7.69 -17.16 0.45
C GLY A 350 7.94 -17.18 1.95
N ALA A 351 9.18 -16.97 2.41
CA ALA A 351 9.51 -16.88 3.85
C ALA A 351 9.02 -15.57 4.48
N GLY A 352 8.76 -14.54 3.65
CA GLY A 352 8.50 -13.17 4.07
C GLY A 352 9.79 -12.39 4.35
N ALA A 353 9.66 -11.08 4.54
CA ALA A 353 10.80 -10.23 4.85
C ALA A 353 11.46 -10.68 6.16
N ILE A 354 12.70 -11.15 6.07
CA ILE A 354 13.54 -11.42 7.24
C ILE A 354 14.05 -10.09 7.85
N PRO A 355 14.55 -10.05 9.09
CA PRO A 355 15.34 -8.92 9.58
C PRO A 355 16.43 -8.58 8.58
N PHE A 356 16.66 -7.27 8.31
CA PHE A 356 17.58 -6.86 7.27
C PHE A 356 19.01 -7.33 7.58
N PRO A 357 19.66 -8.10 6.66
CA PRO A 357 20.91 -8.78 6.97
C PRO A 357 22.07 -7.84 7.26
N THR A 358 23.02 -8.29 8.07
CA THR A 358 24.31 -7.61 8.20
C THR A 358 25.13 -7.75 6.91
N PRO A 359 26.12 -6.87 6.67
CA PRO A 359 27.05 -7.02 5.54
C PRO A 359 27.75 -8.40 5.52
N GLU A 360 28.10 -8.94 6.70
CA GLU A 360 28.75 -10.24 6.85
C GLU A 360 27.80 -11.40 6.47
N GLN A 361 26.54 -11.33 6.88
CA GLN A 361 25.51 -12.30 6.50
C GLN A 361 25.27 -12.26 4.98
N ALA A 362 25.24 -11.08 4.39
CA ALA A 362 25.09 -10.91 2.95
C ALA A 362 26.28 -11.48 2.18
N ALA A 363 27.50 -11.24 2.67
CA ALA A 363 28.74 -11.76 2.06
C ALA A 363 28.90 -13.27 2.21
N ALA A 364 28.40 -13.86 3.31
CA ALA A 364 28.47 -15.29 3.55
C ALA A 364 27.46 -16.11 2.72
N HIS A 365 26.45 -15.45 2.10
CA HIS A 365 25.43 -16.14 1.32
C HIS A 365 25.99 -16.63 -0.03
N THR A 366 25.83 -17.93 -0.28
CA THR A 366 26.22 -18.53 -1.57
C THR A 366 25.07 -18.40 -2.57
N TRP A 367 25.24 -17.55 -3.56
CA TRP A 367 24.24 -17.29 -4.59
C TRP A 367 24.21 -18.37 -5.66
N SER A 368 23.08 -19.05 -5.84
CA SER A 368 22.81 -19.84 -7.04
C SER A 368 22.32 -18.95 -8.19
N ASP A 369 22.34 -19.45 -9.43
CA ASP A 369 21.76 -18.72 -10.58
C ASP A 369 20.25 -18.52 -10.40
N ALA A 370 19.55 -19.48 -9.81
CA ALA A 370 18.13 -19.35 -9.48
C ALA A 370 17.86 -18.24 -8.46
N ASP A 371 18.73 -18.08 -7.44
CA ASP A 371 18.59 -16.98 -6.48
C ASP A 371 18.84 -15.62 -7.13
N ARG A 372 19.84 -15.53 -8.03
CA ARG A 372 20.13 -14.30 -8.77
C ARG A 372 18.96 -13.92 -9.67
N ASP A 373 18.42 -14.89 -10.40
CA ASP A 373 17.24 -14.69 -11.26
C ASP A 373 16.00 -14.25 -10.46
N LEU A 374 15.82 -14.82 -9.27
CA LEU A 374 14.71 -14.53 -8.37
C LEU A 374 14.66 -13.06 -7.93
N VAL A 375 15.80 -12.38 -7.82
CA VAL A 375 15.92 -11.01 -7.29
C VAL A 375 16.35 -9.98 -8.35
N ALA A 376 16.63 -10.41 -9.58
CA ALA A 376 17.32 -9.63 -10.61
C ALA A 376 16.66 -8.26 -10.87
N ASP A 377 15.35 -8.24 -11.07
CA ASP A 377 14.60 -7.01 -11.33
C ASP A 377 14.70 -6.00 -10.17
N ARG A 378 14.55 -6.46 -8.91
CA ARG A 378 14.60 -5.58 -7.73
C ARG A 378 16.01 -5.05 -7.47
N VAL A 379 17.02 -5.89 -7.62
CA VAL A 379 18.44 -5.47 -7.48
C VAL A 379 18.82 -4.49 -8.59
N ALA A 380 18.39 -4.74 -9.83
CA ALA A 380 18.70 -3.87 -10.96
C ALA A 380 17.98 -2.50 -10.90
N THR A 381 16.83 -2.42 -10.25
CA THR A 381 16.06 -1.17 -10.12
C THR A 381 16.29 -0.42 -8.81
N GLN A 382 17.04 -0.97 -7.86
CA GLN A 382 17.49 -0.24 -6.68
C GLN A 382 18.46 0.88 -7.08
N LEU A 383 18.21 2.10 -6.63
CA LEU A 383 19.02 3.26 -6.93
C LEU A 383 20.12 3.41 -5.86
N VAL A 384 21.29 2.90 -6.16
CA VAL A 384 22.44 2.86 -5.24
C VAL A 384 23.58 3.68 -5.80
N GLY A 385 24.17 4.55 -4.99
CA GLY A 385 25.32 5.34 -5.40
C GLY A 385 25.60 6.57 -4.53
N SER A 386 26.50 7.41 -5.02
CA SER A 386 26.76 8.73 -4.46
C SER A 386 25.53 9.63 -4.58
N PRO A 387 25.45 10.76 -3.87
CA PRO A 387 24.33 11.69 -3.96
C PRO A 387 24.00 12.07 -5.40
N SER A 388 25.02 12.40 -6.21
CA SER A 388 24.82 12.77 -7.62
C SER A 388 24.34 11.60 -8.48
N THR A 389 24.91 10.40 -8.30
CA THR A 389 24.48 9.19 -9.04
C THR A 389 23.02 8.86 -8.79
N VAL A 390 22.58 8.94 -7.53
CA VAL A 390 21.18 8.64 -7.16
C VAL A 390 20.24 9.74 -7.63
N ALA A 391 20.62 11.01 -7.50
CA ALA A 391 19.80 12.12 -7.98
C ALA A 391 19.58 12.05 -9.51
N ASP A 392 20.61 11.74 -10.31
CA ASP A 392 20.47 11.53 -11.76
C ASP A 392 19.44 10.44 -12.10
N ARG A 393 19.45 9.32 -11.35
CA ARG A 393 18.53 8.22 -11.56
C ARG A 393 17.10 8.55 -11.10
N LEU A 394 16.94 9.31 -10.02
CA LEU A 394 15.62 9.79 -9.57
C LEU A 394 15.05 10.81 -10.56
N GLU A 395 15.85 11.72 -11.11
CA GLU A 395 15.43 12.61 -12.19
C GLU A 395 15.04 11.84 -13.46
N GLN A 396 15.78 10.78 -13.79
CA GLN A 396 15.43 9.87 -14.88
C GLN A 396 14.09 9.19 -14.64
N LEU A 397 13.84 8.69 -13.42
CA LEU A 397 12.55 8.07 -13.04
C LEU A 397 11.41 9.09 -13.11
N ALA A 398 11.59 10.28 -12.56
CA ALA A 398 10.62 11.35 -12.61
C ALA A 398 10.28 11.75 -14.05
N ALA A 399 11.30 11.91 -14.91
CA ALA A 399 11.10 12.25 -16.32
C ALA A 399 10.38 11.15 -17.11
N ALA A 400 10.68 9.86 -16.85
CA ALA A 400 10.03 8.74 -17.54
C ALA A 400 8.56 8.59 -17.16
N THR A 401 8.23 8.83 -15.89
CA THR A 401 6.86 8.68 -15.35
C THR A 401 6.08 9.99 -15.37
N GLY A 402 6.74 11.14 -15.51
CA GLY A 402 6.15 12.46 -15.31
C GLY A 402 5.64 12.64 -13.89
N ALA A 403 6.34 12.08 -12.89
CA ALA A 403 5.94 12.17 -11.49
C ALA A 403 6.00 13.62 -10.98
N ASP A 404 5.01 13.99 -10.19
CA ASP A 404 4.92 15.27 -9.48
C ASP A 404 5.63 15.19 -8.12
N GLU A 405 5.87 14.00 -7.60
CA GLU A 405 6.52 13.73 -6.31
C GLU A 405 7.25 12.38 -6.36
N LEU A 406 8.36 12.23 -5.64
CA LEU A 406 9.07 10.97 -5.49
C LEU A 406 9.07 10.52 -4.03
N ALA A 407 8.62 9.27 -3.78
CA ALA A 407 8.69 8.64 -2.48
C ALA A 407 9.88 7.67 -2.42
N VAL A 408 10.82 7.88 -1.51
CA VAL A 408 12.00 7.03 -1.39
C VAL A 408 11.92 6.12 -0.18
N THR A 409 12.26 4.85 -0.37
CA THR A 409 12.45 3.90 0.72
C THR A 409 13.93 3.49 0.78
N THR A 410 14.49 3.54 1.98
CA THR A 410 15.88 3.16 2.23
C THR A 410 15.91 2.15 3.37
N ILE A 411 16.55 1.00 3.13
CA ILE A 411 16.83 0.01 4.16
C ILE A 411 18.33 -0.26 4.17
N THR A 412 18.98 0.00 5.31
CA THR A 412 20.36 -0.36 5.59
C THR A 412 20.39 -1.13 6.92
N HIS A 413 21.46 -1.84 7.22
CA HIS A 413 21.57 -2.58 8.47
C HIS A 413 21.65 -1.63 9.68
N GLN A 414 22.49 -0.59 9.62
CA GLN A 414 22.63 0.37 10.71
C GLN A 414 21.68 1.55 10.52
N HIS A 415 20.97 1.94 11.59
CA HIS A 415 20.07 3.07 11.55
C HIS A 415 20.78 4.39 11.19
N ALA A 416 21.98 4.61 11.71
CA ALA A 416 22.76 5.81 11.40
C ALA A 416 23.07 5.94 9.91
N ASP A 417 23.37 4.83 9.23
CA ASP A 417 23.59 4.81 7.78
C ASP A 417 22.30 5.10 7.01
N ARG A 418 21.17 4.61 7.53
CA ARG A 418 19.85 4.90 6.97
C ARG A 418 19.53 6.40 7.04
N VAL A 419 19.70 7.02 8.20
CA VAL A 419 19.51 8.47 8.39
C VAL A 419 20.47 9.25 7.48
N ARG A 420 21.74 8.86 7.43
CA ARG A 420 22.75 9.52 6.58
C ARG A 420 22.40 9.45 5.11
N SER A 421 21.86 8.33 4.62
CA SER A 421 21.41 8.18 3.23
C SER A 421 20.32 9.20 2.88
N TYR A 422 19.33 9.41 3.76
CA TYR A 422 18.29 10.41 3.57
C TYR A 422 18.86 11.85 3.62
N GLU A 423 19.77 12.13 4.53
CA GLU A 423 20.44 13.43 4.65
C GLU A 423 21.20 13.79 3.37
N LEU A 424 22.05 12.87 2.89
CA LEU A 424 22.85 13.06 1.67
C LEU A 424 21.97 13.31 0.44
N LEU A 425 20.89 12.53 0.32
CA LEU A 425 19.94 12.72 -0.78
C LEU A 425 19.25 14.09 -0.71
N ALA A 426 18.73 14.47 0.46
CA ALA A 426 18.05 15.75 0.64
C ALA A 426 18.97 16.95 0.33
N ALA A 427 20.21 16.90 0.80
CA ALA A 427 21.20 17.94 0.53
C ALA A 427 21.49 18.09 -0.97
N GLU A 428 21.69 16.99 -1.69
CA GLU A 428 21.94 17.01 -3.14
C GLU A 428 20.69 17.46 -3.92
N TRP A 429 19.52 16.99 -3.50
CA TRP A 429 18.26 17.36 -4.14
C TRP A 429 17.97 18.84 -4.01
N THR A 430 18.13 19.40 -2.80
CA THR A 430 18.02 20.86 -2.57
C THR A 430 19.04 21.64 -3.38
N ARG A 431 20.29 21.18 -3.48
CA ARG A 431 21.32 21.83 -4.30
C ARG A 431 20.94 21.92 -5.78
N ARG A 432 20.17 20.95 -6.31
CA ARG A 432 19.76 20.90 -7.73
C ARG A 432 18.47 21.67 -8.02
N HIS A 433 17.53 21.68 -7.08
CA HIS A 433 16.16 22.12 -7.31
C HIS A 433 15.72 23.30 -6.41
N GLY A 434 16.52 23.63 -5.36
CA GLY A 434 16.24 24.68 -4.38
C GLY A 434 16.71 26.08 -4.73
#